data_8f7bad49bea75e7ed15207c815104220
#
_entry.id   8f7bad49bea75e7ed15207c815104220
#
_cell.length_a   1.000
_cell.length_b   1.000
_cell.length_c   1.000
_cell.angle_alpha   90.00
_cell.angle_beta   90.00
_cell.angle_gamma   90.00
#
_symmetry.space_group_name_H-M   'P 1'
#
loop_
_entity.id
_entity.type
_entity.pdbx_description
1 polymer ?
#
loop_
_entity_poly.entity_id
_entity_poly.type
_entity_poly.pdbx_seq_one_letter_code
_entity_poly.pdbx_strand_id
1 'polypeptide(L)'
;MQMYRAGAIIDRELLRFSRSRALIVMSLTAPLVQLVVLGYAFGGAVKHLKLGVVDQDGGVPAVKLRELTGAVAANAGTFTTSSYADLGVALSDLKNGKINGVLAIPPEFSRKHLTGTDPRVALIEDNSDNFVAASLAGSLGGVVQAYDQPPATSDRLATGTQLDQVEVYPYVPYIQYLLPGSIVMSIFMMVMIGGGIIYIDDKARGLHEGYLVTPITRLELIVGFNLSGAIKAVTAGLVLMTIGSLIAGVPNPFDPMKLLRLFVVICVTATALVSMMFLLMVRMTDPLLPRALFGVLNTLLYFPSGAVYPQQAFPGWLRAIAVADPFTYAVHAFKSVILKNTGFGAIGIDLLILVLFSAVTMTAATLLFRRTL
;
A
#
# COMPACT_ATOMS: atom_id res chain seq x y z
N MET A 1 -25.07 33.63 5.40
CA MET A 1 -23.95 32.97 6.15
C MET A 1 -22.95 34.05 6.55
N GLN A 2 -22.74 34.25 7.83
CA GLN A 2 -21.75 35.22 8.32
C GLN A 2 -20.41 34.49 8.53
N MET A 3 -19.47 34.70 7.61
CA MET A 3 -18.16 34.00 7.58
C MET A 3 -17.40 34.07 8.92
N TYR A 4 -17.51 35.17 9.67
CA TYR A 4 -16.84 35.33 10.97
C TYR A 4 -17.33 34.33 12.03
N ARG A 5 -18.61 33.89 11.99
CA ARG A 5 -19.13 32.90 12.94
C ARG A 5 -18.58 31.51 12.71
N ALA A 6 -18.47 31.10 11.42
CA ALA A 6 -17.79 29.86 11.05
C ALA A 6 -16.30 29.95 11.42
N GLY A 7 -15.66 31.10 11.23
CA GLY A 7 -14.28 31.36 11.66
C GLY A 7 -14.05 31.13 13.16
N ALA A 8 -14.95 31.60 14.00
CA ALA A 8 -14.86 31.41 15.45
C ALA A 8 -14.91 29.92 15.86
N ILE A 9 -15.68 29.09 15.12
CA ILE A 9 -15.71 27.64 15.34
C ILE A 9 -14.37 27.02 14.92
N ILE A 10 -13.85 27.42 13.77
CA ILE A 10 -12.56 26.95 13.26
C ILE A 10 -11.43 27.26 14.24
N ASP A 11 -11.34 28.50 14.69
CA ASP A 11 -10.32 28.96 15.66
C ASP A 11 -10.37 28.16 16.95
N ARG A 12 -11.57 27.99 17.53
CA ARG A 12 -11.78 27.19 18.75
C ARG A 12 -11.28 25.76 18.54
N GLU A 13 -11.68 25.12 17.44
CA GLU A 13 -11.33 23.75 17.15
C GLU A 13 -9.83 23.56 16.89
N LEU A 14 -9.19 24.49 16.19
CA LEU A 14 -7.75 24.45 15.92
C LEU A 14 -6.95 24.71 17.21
N LEU A 15 -7.34 25.68 18.04
CA LEU A 15 -6.70 25.94 19.33
C LEU A 15 -6.80 24.73 20.28
N ARG A 16 -7.96 24.10 20.34
CA ARG A 16 -8.16 22.89 21.14
C ARG A 16 -7.29 21.74 20.66
N PHE A 17 -7.26 21.54 19.35
CA PHE A 17 -6.46 20.50 18.74
C PHE A 17 -4.95 20.73 18.97
N SER A 18 -4.45 21.95 18.76
CA SER A 18 -3.02 22.27 18.95
C SER A 18 -2.53 22.02 20.39
N ARG A 19 -3.43 22.12 21.38
CA ARG A 19 -3.14 21.80 22.78
C ARG A 19 -3.16 20.30 23.09
N SER A 20 -3.73 19.49 22.21
CA SER A 20 -3.87 18.03 22.38
C SER A 20 -2.70 17.28 21.73
N ARG A 21 -1.46 17.48 22.23
CA ARG A 21 -0.23 16.89 21.67
C ARG A 21 -0.33 15.37 21.47
N ALA A 22 -0.94 14.65 22.43
CA ALA A 22 -1.10 13.21 22.34
C ALA A 22 -1.92 12.77 21.13
N LEU A 23 -3.01 13.48 20.80
CA LEU A 23 -3.85 13.17 19.65
C LEU A 23 -3.11 13.40 18.32
N ILE A 24 -2.32 14.48 18.24
CA ILE A 24 -1.48 14.77 17.06
C ILE A 24 -0.45 13.67 16.86
N VAL A 25 0.27 13.33 17.93
CA VAL A 25 1.29 12.27 17.86
C VAL A 25 0.66 10.93 17.46
N MET A 26 -0.43 10.52 18.09
CA MET A 26 -1.08 9.23 17.78
C MET A 26 -1.56 9.15 16.32
N SER A 27 -2.14 10.24 15.79
CA SER A 27 -2.65 10.24 14.40
C SER A 27 -1.55 10.14 13.34
N LEU A 28 -0.33 10.56 13.67
CA LEU A 28 0.81 10.51 12.77
C LEU A 28 1.68 9.25 12.98
N THR A 29 1.82 8.82 14.24
CA THR A 29 2.72 7.70 14.57
C THR A 29 2.24 6.39 13.98
N ALA A 30 0.96 6.06 14.05
CA ALA A 30 0.45 4.78 13.55
C ALA A 30 0.67 4.60 12.03
N PRO A 31 0.33 5.56 11.15
CA PRO A 31 0.63 5.45 9.72
C PRO A 31 2.12 5.45 9.39
N LEU A 32 2.96 6.17 10.17
CA LEU A 32 4.42 6.15 9.99
C LEU A 32 5.01 4.79 10.38
N VAL A 33 4.61 4.26 11.54
CA VAL A 33 5.05 2.92 11.97
C VAL A 33 4.60 1.87 10.95
N GLN A 34 3.36 1.95 10.48
CA GLN A 34 2.85 1.06 9.45
C GLN A 34 3.68 1.15 8.16
N LEU A 35 3.99 2.36 7.67
CA LEU A 35 4.83 2.56 6.49
C LEU A 35 6.21 1.93 6.66
N VAL A 36 6.87 2.16 7.79
CA VAL A 36 8.21 1.65 8.07
C VAL A 36 8.18 0.13 8.25
N VAL A 37 7.32 -0.38 9.13
CA VAL A 37 7.26 -1.81 9.44
C VAL A 37 6.88 -2.63 8.21
N LEU A 38 5.76 -2.29 7.53
CA LEU A 38 5.34 -3.03 6.35
C LEU A 38 6.28 -2.79 5.17
N GLY A 39 6.77 -1.56 4.99
CA GLY A 39 7.67 -1.21 3.90
C GLY A 39 8.98 -1.99 3.93
N TYR A 40 9.56 -2.17 5.10
CA TYR A 40 10.79 -2.96 5.26
C TYR A 40 10.53 -4.46 5.42
N ALA A 41 9.43 -4.86 6.09
CA ALA A 41 9.11 -6.27 6.26
C ALA A 41 8.76 -6.97 4.92
N PHE A 42 8.03 -6.28 4.04
CA PHE A 42 7.62 -6.83 2.75
C PHE A 42 8.40 -6.28 1.55
N GLY A 43 9.22 -5.26 1.73
CA GLY A 43 10.00 -4.62 0.67
C GLY A 43 11.35 -5.26 0.40
N GLY A 44 11.78 -6.20 1.24
CA GLY A 44 13.02 -6.94 1.05
C GLY A 44 12.83 -8.16 0.15
N ALA A 45 13.75 -8.42 -0.77
CA ALA A 45 13.86 -9.75 -1.35
C ALA A 45 14.09 -10.75 -0.22
N VAL A 46 13.33 -11.84 -0.19
CA VAL A 46 13.56 -12.92 0.77
C VAL A 46 14.95 -13.48 0.48
N LYS A 47 15.87 -13.36 1.46
CA LYS A 47 17.27 -13.79 1.31
C LYS A 47 17.53 -15.03 2.15
N HIS A 48 18.64 -15.71 1.83
CA HIS A 48 19.09 -16.89 2.54
C HIS A 48 18.08 -18.05 2.57
N LEU A 49 17.27 -18.18 1.51
CA LEU A 49 16.40 -19.33 1.32
C LEU A 49 17.26 -20.60 1.22
N LYS A 50 16.88 -21.66 1.89
CA LYS A 50 17.61 -22.93 1.87
C LYS A 50 17.08 -23.77 0.71
N LEU A 51 17.92 -23.99 -0.30
CA LEU A 51 17.60 -24.80 -1.48
C LEU A 51 18.36 -26.12 -1.45
N GLY A 52 17.62 -27.23 -1.43
CA GLY A 52 18.19 -28.55 -1.68
C GLY A 52 18.41 -28.75 -3.17
N VAL A 53 19.56 -29.22 -3.60
CA VAL A 53 19.85 -29.58 -4.99
C VAL A 53 20.06 -31.07 -5.08
N VAL A 54 19.23 -31.73 -5.87
CA VAL A 54 19.32 -33.20 -6.14
C VAL A 54 19.66 -33.37 -7.60
N ASP A 55 20.86 -33.91 -7.89
CA ASP A 55 21.31 -34.21 -9.24
C ASP A 55 21.29 -35.74 -9.45
N GLN A 56 20.31 -36.22 -10.22
CA GLN A 56 20.13 -37.62 -10.54
C GLN A 56 20.75 -38.01 -11.90
N ASP A 57 21.29 -37.04 -12.67
CA ASP A 57 21.80 -37.23 -13.99
C ASP A 57 23.34 -37.33 -14.02
N GLY A 58 24.01 -36.46 -13.28
CA GLY A 58 25.47 -36.40 -13.16
C GLY A 58 26.23 -36.05 -14.47
N GLY A 59 25.53 -35.72 -15.54
CA GLY A 59 26.14 -35.32 -16.82
C GLY A 59 26.67 -33.91 -16.82
N VAL A 60 27.51 -33.54 -17.80
CA VAL A 60 28.15 -32.23 -17.89
C VAL A 60 27.13 -31.07 -17.87
N PRO A 61 26.01 -31.12 -18.65
CA PRO A 61 24.95 -30.10 -18.55
C PRO A 61 24.34 -29.98 -17.16
N ALA A 62 24.08 -31.08 -16.45
CA ALA A 62 23.52 -31.08 -15.08
C ALA A 62 24.50 -30.46 -14.08
N VAL A 63 25.77 -30.82 -14.15
CA VAL A 63 26.83 -30.26 -13.33
C VAL A 63 26.95 -28.75 -13.52
N LYS A 64 26.93 -28.28 -14.79
CA LYS A 64 26.97 -26.86 -15.13
C LYS A 64 25.78 -26.09 -14.55
N LEU A 65 24.56 -26.63 -14.60
CA LEU A 65 23.38 -26.01 -14.00
C LEU A 65 23.51 -25.93 -12.48
N ARG A 66 23.99 -26.98 -11.83
CA ARG A 66 24.24 -27.02 -10.39
C ARG A 66 25.29 -25.98 -9.97
N GLU A 67 26.40 -25.88 -10.72
CA GLU A 67 27.46 -24.88 -10.46
C GLU A 67 26.93 -23.44 -10.64
N LEU A 68 26.16 -23.19 -11.72
CA LEU A 68 25.54 -21.88 -11.93
C LEU A 68 24.57 -21.52 -10.80
N THR A 69 23.77 -22.49 -10.33
CA THR A 69 22.88 -22.32 -9.17
C THR A 69 23.69 -21.98 -7.93
N GLY A 70 24.80 -22.66 -7.67
CA GLY A 70 25.71 -22.37 -6.56
C GLY A 70 26.38 -21.01 -6.69
N ALA A 71 26.80 -20.60 -7.88
CA ALA A 71 27.42 -19.29 -8.12
C ALA A 71 26.43 -18.14 -7.89
N VAL A 72 25.18 -18.26 -8.32
CA VAL A 72 24.13 -17.28 -8.05
C VAL A 72 23.82 -17.23 -6.56
N ALA A 73 23.78 -18.37 -5.88
CA ALA A 73 23.62 -18.45 -4.42
C ALA A 73 24.72 -17.67 -3.70
N ALA A 74 25.96 -17.85 -4.08
CA ALA A 74 27.11 -17.21 -3.44
C ALA A 74 27.15 -15.69 -3.69
N ASN A 75 26.79 -15.23 -4.90
CA ASN A 75 26.90 -13.82 -5.29
C ASN A 75 25.68 -12.98 -4.86
N ALA A 76 24.48 -13.49 -5.04
CA ALA A 76 23.26 -12.74 -4.76
C ALA A 76 22.75 -12.90 -3.32
N GLY A 77 23.19 -13.95 -2.61
CA GLY A 77 22.73 -14.26 -1.25
C GLY A 77 21.22 -14.55 -1.16
N THR A 78 20.58 -14.80 -2.30
CA THR A 78 19.14 -15.09 -2.36
C THR A 78 18.79 -16.43 -1.76
N PHE A 79 19.64 -17.43 -2.00
CA PHE A 79 19.48 -18.76 -1.42
C PHE A 79 20.85 -19.37 -1.06
N THR A 80 20.82 -20.35 -0.19
CA THR A 80 21.98 -21.22 0.17
C THR A 80 21.69 -22.61 -0.34
N THR A 81 22.64 -23.19 -1.08
CA THR A 81 22.45 -24.53 -1.67
C THR A 81 22.98 -25.62 -0.75
N SER A 82 22.23 -26.71 -0.62
CA SER A 82 22.66 -27.96 0.03
C SER A 82 22.48 -29.09 -0.95
N SER A 83 23.56 -29.87 -1.19
CA SER A 83 23.51 -31.01 -2.12
C SER A 83 22.93 -32.25 -1.42
N TYR A 84 22.01 -32.93 -2.08
CA TYR A 84 21.39 -34.17 -1.62
C TYR A 84 21.64 -35.28 -2.65
N ALA A 85 21.99 -36.47 -2.17
CA ALA A 85 22.20 -37.65 -3.02
C ALA A 85 20.86 -38.31 -3.38
N ASP A 86 19.84 -38.19 -2.52
CA ASP A 86 18.54 -38.82 -2.70
C ASP A 86 17.40 -37.80 -2.57
N LEU A 87 16.46 -37.87 -3.51
CA LEU A 87 15.26 -37.01 -3.54
C LEU A 87 14.36 -37.25 -2.32
N GLY A 88 14.25 -38.49 -1.82
CA GLY A 88 13.42 -38.81 -0.68
C GLY A 88 13.88 -38.13 0.61
N VAL A 89 15.20 -38.05 0.82
CA VAL A 89 15.80 -37.33 1.95
C VAL A 89 15.55 -35.82 1.81
N ALA A 90 15.76 -35.24 0.63
CA ALA A 90 15.49 -33.83 0.37
C ALA A 90 14.01 -33.49 0.62
N LEU A 91 13.07 -34.31 0.17
CA LEU A 91 11.63 -34.13 0.40
C LEU A 91 11.25 -34.25 1.88
N SER A 92 11.89 -35.15 2.62
CA SER A 92 11.71 -35.25 4.06
C SER A 92 12.15 -33.97 4.78
N ASP A 93 13.31 -33.44 4.39
CA ASP A 93 13.84 -32.18 4.97
C ASP A 93 13.00 -30.97 4.57
N LEU A 94 12.43 -30.95 3.35
CA LEU A 94 11.44 -29.94 2.92
C LEU A 94 10.16 -30.00 3.81
N LYS A 95 9.59 -31.18 3.99
CA LYS A 95 8.40 -31.37 4.85
C LYS A 95 8.66 -31.01 6.32
N ASN A 96 9.88 -31.20 6.78
CA ASN A 96 10.29 -30.84 8.16
C ASN A 96 10.71 -29.36 8.29
N GLY A 97 10.60 -28.55 7.24
CA GLY A 97 10.95 -27.12 7.24
C GLY A 97 12.43 -26.82 7.39
N LYS A 98 13.31 -27.79 7.14
CA LYS A 98 14.77 -27.57 7.19
C LYS A 98 15.29 -26.84 5.94
N ILE A 99 14.64 -27.06 4.79
CA ILE A 99 14.87 -26.38 3.51
C ILE A 99 13.56 -25.81 2.98
N ASN A 100 13.63 -24.81 2.10
CA ASN A 100 12.49 -24.08 1.55
C ASN A 100 12.04 -24.59 0.18
N GLY A 101 12.93 -25.30 -0.52
CA GLY A 101 12.63 -25.91 -1.81
C GLY A 101 13.69 -26.89 -2.23
N VAL A 102 13.38 -27.69 -3.26
CA VAL A 102 14.27 -28.67 -3.86
C VAL A 102 14.33 -28.45 -5.38
N LEU A 103 15.51 -28.21 -5.90
CA LEU A 103 15.80 -28.27 -7.33
C LEU A 103 16.19 -29.70 -7.67
N ALA A 104 15.32 -30.42 -8.36
CA ALA A 104 15.59 -31.77 -8.83
C ALA A 104 15.94 -31.76 -10.31
N ILE A 105 17.12 -32.28 -10.64
CA ILE A 105 17.59 -32.51 -11.99
C ILE A 105 17.35 -34.00 -12.31
N PRO A 106 16.38 -34.34 -13.18
CA PRO A 106 15.97 -35.70 -13.41
C PRO A 106 17.02 -36.47 -14.20
N PRO A 107 16.97 -37.83 -14.17
CA PRO A 107 17.77 -38.66 -15.06
C PRO A 107 17.56 -38.28 -16.54
N GLU A 108 18.58 -38.39 -17.35
CA GLU A 108 18.58 -38.08 -18.79
C GLU A 108 18.48 -36.58 -19.14
N PHE A 109 18.52 -35.68 -18.16
CA PHE A 109 18.49 -34.24 -18.41
C PHE A 109 19.58 -33.81 -19.38
N SER A 110 20.82 -34.27 -19.17
CA SER A 110 21.96 -33.94 -20.03
C SER A 110 21.78 -34.45 -21.44
N ARG A 111 21.24 -35.66 -21.61
CA ARG A 111 20.95 -36.22 -22.94
C ARG A 111 19.91 -35.36 -23.66
N LYS A 112 18.82 -35.03 -23.00
CA LYS A 112 17.74 -34.19 -23.55
C LYS A 112 18.21 -32.79 -23.90
N HIS A 113 19.06 -32.20 -23.06
CA HIS A 113 19.65 -30.88 -23.31
C HIS A 113 20.54 -30.89 -24.56
N LEU A 114 21.39 -31.91 -24.74
CA LEU A 114 22.28 -32.05 -25.91
C LEU A 114 21.53 -32.37 -27.21
N THR A 115 20.41 -33.09 -27.13
CA THR A 115 19.58 -33.44 -28.30
C THR A 115 18.49 -32.40 -28.62
N GLY A 116 18.31 -31.36 -27.76
CA GLY A 116 17.27 -30.35 -27.93
C GLY A 116 15.84 -30.90 -27.74
N THR A 117 15.68 -32.00 -26.99
CA THR A 117 14.38 -32.66 -26.77
C THR A 117 13.76 -32.31 -25.43
N ASP A 118 13.39 -31.03 -25.23
CA ASP A 118 12.65 -30.52 -24.07
C ASP A 118 13.29 -30.91 -22.72
N PRO A 119 14.50 -30.40 -22.39
CA PRO A 119 15.11 -30.62 -21.10
C PRO A 119 14.31 -29.93 -20.02
N ARG A 120 13.96 -30.62 -18.92
CA ARG A 120 13.17 -30.08 -17.82
C ARG A 120 13.87 -30.34 -16.49
N VAL A 121 13.81 -29.38 -15.62
CA VAL A 121 14.14 -29.50 -14.19
C VAL A 121 12.90 -29.23 -13.36
N ALA A 122 12.83 -29.83 -12.17
CA ALA A 122 11.69 -29.64 -11.29
C ALA A 122 12.09 -28.80 -10.08
N LEU A 123 11.31 -27.76 -9.81
CA LEU A 123 11.32 -27.07 -8.53
C LEU A 123 10.17 -27.65 -7.70
N ILE A 124 10.50 -28.21 -6.54
CA ILE A 124 9.56 -28.70 -5.55
C ILE A 124 9.65 -27.75 -4.36
N GLU A 125 8.57 -27.07 -4.05
CA GLU A 125 8.55 -26.00 -3.04
C GLU A 125 7.45 -26.22 -2.01
N ASP A 126 7.64 -25.62 -0.83
CA ASP A 126 6.63 -25.57 0.21
C ASP A 126 5.78 -24.32 0.01
N ASN A 127 4.55 -24.51 -0.51
CA ASN A 127 3.58 -23.44 -0.74
C ASN A 127 2.84 -22.98 0.53
N SER A 128 3.25 -23.41 1.72
CA SER A 128 2.68 -22.90 2.96
C SER A 128 3.04 -21.43 3.20
N ASP A 129 4.18 -20.97 2.66
CA ASP A 129 4.59 -19.55 2.60
C ASP A 129 4.73 -19.10 1.14
N ASN A 130 3.69 -18.42 0.65
CA ASN A 130 3.62 -17.94 -0.74
C ASN A 130 4.72 -16.93 -1.10
N PHE A 131 5.25 -16.17 -0.12
CA PHE A 131 6.33 -15.20 -0.38
C PHE A 131 7.66 -15.92 -0.60
N VAL A 132 7.93 -16.95 0.21
CA VAL A 132 9.13 -17.79 0.07
C VAL A 132 9.09 -18.55 -1.26
N ALA A 133 7.95 -19.19 -1.57
CA ALA A 133 7.75 -19.92 -2.81
C ALA A 133 7.93 -19.04 -4.04
N ALA A 134 7.24 -17.90 -4.12
CA ALA A 134 7.34 -16.97 -5.25
C ALA A 134 8.77 -16.41 -5.42
N SER A 135 9.47 -16.11 -4.32
CA SER A 135 10.86 -15.63 -4.36
C SER A 135 11.83 -16.69 -4.88
N LEU A 136 11.62 -17.94 -4.46
CA LEU A 136 12.44 -19.08 -4.89
C LEU A 136 12.21 -19.40 -6.36
N ALA A 137 10.94 -19.47 -6.79
CA ALA A 137 10.57 -19.70 -8.18
C ALA A 137 11.11 -18.61 -9.11
N GLY A 138 10.99 -17.34 -8.72
CA GLY A 138 11.52 -16.21 -9.49
C GLY A 138 13.04 -16.25 -9.63
N SER A 139 13.76 -16.53 -8.53
CA SER A 139 15.23 -16.61 -8.54
C SER A 139 15.74 -17.78 -9.39
N LEU A 140 15.12 -18.96 -9.25
CA LEU A 140 15.51 -20.14 -10.04
C LEU A 140 15.09 -20.01 -11.50
N GLY A 141 13.95 -19.37 -11.81
CA GLY A 141 13.56 -19.05 -13.17
C GLY A 141 14.64 -18.23 -13.89
N GLY A 142 15.20 -17.22 -13.19
CA GLY A 142 16.33 -16.44 -13.70
C GLY A 142 17.59 -17.26 -13.93
N VAL A 143 17.90 -18.23 -13.05
CA VAL A 143 19.04 -19.14 -13.21
C VAL A 143 18.88 -20.04 -14.45
N VAL A 144 17.70 -20.64 -14.63
CA VAL A 144 17.38 -21.49 -15.79
C VAL A 144 17.45 -20.68 -17.08
N GLN A 145 16.88 -19.47 -17.08
CA GLN A 145 16.96 -18.58 -18.25
C GLN A 145 18.42 -18.21 -18.60
N ALA A 146 19.24 -17.89 -17.60
CA ALA A 146 20.66 -17.60 -17.80
C ALA A 146 21.45 -18.82 -18.26
N TYR A 147 21.05 -20.03 -17.85
CA TYR A 147 21.65 -21.29 -18.28
C TYR A 147 21.41 -21.58 -19.78
N ASP A 148 20.21 -21.28 -20.29
CA ASP A 148 19.82 -21.50 -21.66
C ASP A 148 20.36 -20.43 -22.64
N GLN A 149 20.89 -19.31 -22.14
CA GLN A 149 21.49 -18.29 -22.98
C GLN A 149 22.85 -18.77 -23.51
N PRO A 150 23.11 -18.73 -24.85
CA PRO A 150 24.41 -19.03 -25.40
C PRO A 150 25.45 -18.02 -24.86
N PRO A 151 26.70 -18.47 -24.61
CA PRO A 151 27.76 -17.55 -24.22
C PRO A 151 27.93 -16.49 -25.31
N ALA A 152 28.13 -15.22 -24.89
CA ALA A 152 28.18 -14.00 -25.72
C ALA A 152 29.23 -14.01 -26.88
N THR A 153 29.95 -15.11 -27.11
CA THR A 153 30.99 -15.28 -28.10
C THR A 153 30.55 -16.08 -29.34
N SER A 154 29.31 -16.56 -29.41
CA SER A 154 28.83 -17.27 -30.61
C SER A 154 28.08 -16.33 -31.53
N ASP A 155 28.74 -15.92 -32.62
CA ASP A 155 28.23 -15.17 -33.79
C ASP A 155 27.21 -16.00 -34.60
N ARG A 156 26.32 -16.72 -33.92
CA ARG A 156 25.21 -17.44 -34.56
C ARG A 156 24.02 -16.49 -34.55
N LEU A 157 23.60 -16.09 -35.75
CA LEU A 157 22.31 -15.45 -36.02
C LEU A 157 21.22 -16.16 -35.18
N ALA A 158 20.86 -15.53 -34.06
CA ALA A 158 19.76 -15.98 -33.23
C ALA A 158 18.46 -15.72 -33.99
N THR A 159 17.98 -16.75 -34.70
CA THR A 159 16.69 -16.74 -35.42
C THR A 159 15.49 -16.93 -34.51
N GLY A 160 15.63 -16.69 -33.21
CA GLY A 160 14.55 -16.74 -32.23
C GLY A 160 14.00 -15.36 -31.90
N THR A 161 12.69 -15.23 -31.69
CA THR A 161 12.08 -14.02 -31.17
C THR A 161 12.62 -13.79 -29.76
N GLN A 162 13.40 -12.73 -29.56
CA GLN A 162 13.88 -12.31 -28.25
C GLN A 162 12.84 -11.35 -27.65
N LEU A 163 12.53 -11.52 -26.36
CA LEU A 163 11.72 -10.59 -25.61
C LEU A 163 12.63 -9.53 -25.01
N ASP A 164 12.69 -8.36 -25.62
CA ASP A 164 13.34 -7.20 -25.03
C ASP A 164 12.42 -6.59 -23.97
N GLN A 165 12.80 -6.68 -22.72
CA GLN A 165 12.06 -6.09 -21.61
C GLN A 165 12.46 -4.63 -21.47
N VAL A 166 11.56 -3.74 -21.87
CA VAL A 166 11.72 -2.28 -21.69
C VAL A 166 10.96 -1.82 -20.45
N GLU A 167 11.69 -1.41 -19.43
CA GLU A 167 11.10 -0.82 -18.23
C GLU A 167 10.78 0.65 -18.47
N VAL A 168 9.48 0.99 -18.54
CA VAL A 168 9.01 2.38 -18.72
C VAL A 168 9.24 3.22 -17.46
N TYR A 169 9.16 2.58 -16.28
CA TYR A 169 9.41 3.19 -14.99
C TYR A 169 10.49 2.40 -14.23
N PRO A 170 11.37 3.09 -13.47
CA PRO A 170 12.37 2.40 -12.66
C PRO A 170 11.70 1.53 -11.60
N TYR A 171 12.44 0.54 -11.11
CA TYR A 171 11.98 -0.31 -10.00
C TYR A 171 11.51 0.54 -8.81
N VAL A 172 10.29 0.28 -8.35
CA VAL A 172 9.66 0.96 -7.21
C VAL A 172 9.78 0.09 -5.96
N PRO A 173 10.59 0.46 -4.97
CA PRO A 173 10.64 -0.24 -3.69
C PRO A 173 9.27 -0.31 -3.02
N TYR A 174 8.97 -1.39 -2.32
CA TYR A 174 7.66 -1.60 -1.72
C TYR A 174 7.27 -0.51 -0.70
N ILE A 175 8.25 0.07 0.00
CA ILE A 175 8.02 1.19 0.91
C ILE A 175 7.47 2.43 0.16
N GLN A 176 7.95 2.71 -1.07
CA GLN A 176 7.40 3.79 -1.90
C GLN A 176 5.99 3.44 -2.39
N TYR A 177 5.72 2.17 -2.69
CA TYR A 177 4.39 1.69 -3.07
C TYR A 177 3.36 1.85 -1.95
N LEU A 178 3.76 1.67 -0.68
CA LEU A 178 2.91 1.82 0.50
C LEU A 178 2.68 3.28 0.91
N LEU A 179 3.58 4.19 0.57
CA LEU A 179 3.54 5.59 0.99
C LEU A 179 2.20 6.29 0.67
N PRO A 180 1.62 6.19 -0.55
CA PRO A 180 0.30 6.71 -0.87
C PRO A 180 -0.78 6.29 0.10
N GLY A 181 -0.86 4.99 0.39
CA GLY A 181 -1.81 4.44 1.35
C GLY A 181 -1.62 4.97 2.76
N SER A 182 -0.37 5.12 3.19
CA SER A 182 -0.03 5.66 4.52
C SER A 182 -0.42 7.13 4.65
N ILE A 183 -0.30 7.94 3.58
CA ILE A 183 -0.77 9.33 3.56
C ILE A 183 -2.29 9.38 3.73
N VAL A 184 -3.04 8.59 2.96
CA VAL A 184 -4.52 8.54 3.06
C VAL A 184 -4.93 8.07 4.45
N MET A 185 -4.23 7.09 5.02
CA MET A 185 -4.46 6.60 6.38
C MET A 185 -4.24 7.68 7.44
N SER A 186 -3.18 8.49 7.30
CA SER A 186 -2.91 9.62 8.22
C SER A 186 -4.02 10.67 8.16
N ILE A 187 -4.47 11.01 6.95
CA ILE A 187 -5.61 11.91 6.74
C ILE A 187 -6.85 11.35 7.43
N PHE A 188 -7.16 10.06 7.20
CA PHE A 188 -8.32 9.40 7.81
C PHE A 188 -8.24 9.36 9.34
N MET A 189 -7.10 8.98 9.90
CA MET A 189 -6.89 8.99 11.35
C MET A 189 -7.11 10.38 11.95
N MET A 190 -6.60 11.42 11.28
CA MET A 190 -6.80 12.79 11.72
C MET A 190 -8.26 13.22 11.64
N VAL A 191 -8.97 12.83 10.60
CA VAL A 191 -10.41 13.08 10.43
C VAL A 191 -11.20 12.39 11.55
N MET A 192 -10.90 11.13 11.83
CA MET A 192 -11.58 10.36 12.88
C MET A 192 -11.34 10.94 14.27
N ILE A 193 -10.08 11.17 14.63
CA ILE A 193 -9.68 11.65 15.97
C ILE A 193 -9.96 13.14 16.10
N GLY A 194 -9.48 13.93 15.15
CA GLY A 194 -9.51 15.40 15.20
C GLY A 194 -10.86 16.03 14.86
N GLY A 195 -11.75 15.29 14.19
CA GLY A 195 -13.10 15.72 13.80
C GLY A 195 -14.18 14.90 14.48
N GLY A 196 -14.22 13.60 14.22
CA GLY A 196 -15.32 12.73 14.62
C GLY A 196 -15.43 12.53 16.13
N ILE A 197 -14.38 12.02 16.75
CA ILE A 197 -14.39 11.66 18.18
C ILE A 197 -14.54 12.92 19.05
N ILE A 198 -13.82 14.00 18.72
CA ILE A 198 -13.90 15.25 19.48
C ILE A 198 -15.31 15.84 19.42
N TYR A 199 -15.96 15.82 18.25
CA TYR A 199 -17.33 16.31 18.08
C TYR A 199 -18.33 15.56 18.95
N ILE A 200 -18.26 14.22 18.96
CA ILE A 200 -19.17 13.39 19.74
C ILE A 200 -18.90 13.51 21.25
N ASP A 201 -17.63 13.60 21.67
CA ASP A 201 -17.27 13.84 23.07
C ASP A 201 -17.81 15.20 23.58
N ASP A 202 -17.80 16.23 22.73
CA ASP A 202 -18.40 17.53 23.08
C ASP A 202 -19.92 17.43 23.23
N LYS A 203 -20.56 16.68 22.33
CA LYS A 203 -21.99 16.42 22.40
C LYS A 203 -22.35 15.67 23.69
N ALA A 204 -21.60 14.61 24.02
CA ALA A 204 -21.84 13.82 25.23
C ALA A 204 -21.63 14.61 26.55
N ARG A 205 -20.75 15.62 26.51
CA ARG A 205 -20.48 16.51 27.68
C ARG A 205 -21.42 17.70 27.77
N GLY A 206 -22.42 17.81 26.91
CA GLY A 206 -23.34 18.96 26.88
C GLY A 206 -22.72 20.25 26.33
N LEU A 207 -21.46 20.26 25.91
CA LEU A 207 -20.81 21.46 25.34
C LEU A 207 -21.47 21.90 24.03
N HIS A 208 -22.19 20.98 23.38
CA HIS A 208 -22.95 21.26 22.18
C HIS A 208 -24.14 22.20 22.44
N GLU A 209 -24.71 22.18 23.63
CA GLU A 209 -25.79 23.07 24.04
C GLU A 209 -25.37 24.54 23.97
N GLY A 210 -24.10 24.85 24.25
CA GLY A 210 -23.56 26.19 24.10
C GLY A 210 -23.71 26.77 22.69
N TYR A 211 -23.74 25.95 21.64
CA TYR A 211 -24.02 26.43 20.28
C TYR A 211 -25.50 26.72 20.03
N LEU A 212 -26.41 26.11 20.82
CA LEU A 212 -27.85 26.26 20.64
C LEU A 212 -28.33 27.64 21.15
N VAL A 213 -27.63 28.20 22.13
CA VAL A 213 -27.92 29.54 22.69
C VAL A 213 -27.28 30.67 21.89
N THR A 214 -26.43 30.35 20.92
CA THR A 214 -25.80 31.34 20.02
C THR A 214 -26.60 31.51 18.73
N PRO A 215 -26.52 32.69 18.06
CA PRO A 215 -27.20 32.94 16.80
C PRO A 215 -26.47 32.27 15.61
N ILE A 216 -25.81 31.14 15.83
CA ILE A 216 -25.10 30.36 14.79
C ILE A 216 -26.13 29.49 14.02
N THR A 217 -26.11 29.57 12.70
CA THR A 217 -26.98 28.76 11.85
C THR A 217 -26.42 27.34 11.71
N ARG A 218 -27.29 26.36 11.31
CA ARG A 218 -26.88 24.98 11.07
C ARG A 218 -25.75 24.87 10.03
N LEU A 219 -25.86 25.63 8.93
CA LEU A 219 -24.86 25.68 7.89
C LEU A 219 -23.52 26.22 8.38
N GLU A 220 -23.51 27.29 9.17
CA GLU A 220 -22.28 27.86 9.72
C GLU A 220 -21.58 26.88 10.67
N LEU A 221 -22.34 26.10 11.42
CA LEU A 221 -21.82 25.10 12.34
C LEU A 221 -21.21 23.91 11.55
N ILE A 222 -21.94 23.39 10.55
CA ILE A 222 -21.47 22.28 9.71
C ILE A 222 -20.22 22.69 8.93
N VAL A 223 -20.24 23.85 8.29
CA VAL A 223 -19.08 24.35 7.52
C VAL A 223 -17.89 24.60 8.44
N GLY A 224 -18.10 25.17 9.63
CA GLY A 224 -17.04 25.39 10.62
C GLY A 224 -16.34 24.10 11.05
N PHE A 225 -17.11 23.07 11.42
CA PHE A 225 -16.56 21.78 11.81
C PHE A 225 -15.86 21.05 10.63
N ASN A 226 -16.48 21.06 9.45
CA ASN A 226 -15.87 20.40 8.28
C ASN A 226 -14.57 21.09 7.87
N LEU A 227 -14.54 22.41 7.81
CA LEU A 227 -13.33 23.15 7.42
C LEU A 227 -12.22 23.01 8.45
N SER A 228 -12.56 23.08 9.75
CA SER A 228 -11.60 22.80 10.83
C SER A 228 -11.03 21.36 10.73
N GLY A 229 -11.90 20.38 10.50
CA GLY A 229 -11.49 18.98 10.29
C GLY A 229 -10.59 18.84 9.08
N ALA A 230 -10.94 19.48 7.96
CA ALA A 230 -10.14 19.46 6.74
C ALA A 230 -8.76 20.08 6.93
N ILE A 231 -8.64 21.22 7.62
CA ILE A 231 -7.35 21.85 7.92
C ILE A 231 -6.45 20.91 8.75
N LYS A 232 -7.00 20.30 9.81
CA LYS A 232 -6.27 19.31 10.63
C LYS A 232 -5.80 18.11 9.77
N ALA A 233 -6.68 17.59 8.92
CA ALA A 233 -6.40 16.46 8.06
C ALA A 233 -5.35 16.77 6.97
N VAL A 234 -5.44 17.97 6.37
CA VAL A 234 -4.43 18.46 5.41
C VAL A 234 -3.07 18.58 6.08
N THR A 235 -3.03 19.12 7.30
CA THR A 235 -1.75 19.21 8.05
C THR A 235 -1.14 17.83 8.28
N ALA A 236 -1.94 16.83 8.69
CA ALA A 236 -1.46 15.46 8.88
C ALA A 236 -0.98 14.83 7.56
N GLY A 237 -1.72 15.01 6.48
CA GLY A 237 -1.34 14.53 5.14
C GLY A 237 -0.03 15.14 4.67
N LEU A 238 0.17 16.45 4.86
CA LEU A 238 1.42 17.14 4.50
C LEU A 238 2.62 16.66 5.32
N VAL A 239 2.44 16.50 6.62
CA VAL A 239 3.50 16.00 7.52
C VAL A 239 3.90 14.57 7.11
N LEU A 240 2.93 13.67 6.89
CA LEU A 240 3.24 12.30 6.50
C LEU A 240 3.81 12.23 5.08
N MET A 241 3.30 13.05 4.15
CA MET A 241 3.87 13.14 2.80
C MET A 241 5.35 13.55 2.87
N THR A 242 5.69 14.57 3.65
CA THR A 242 7.07 15.08 3.75
C THR A 242 7.98 14.05 4.42
N ILE A 243 7.64 13.62 5.63
CA ILE A 243 8.45 12.66 6.41
C ILE A 243 8.48 11.30 5.70
N GLY A 244 7.34 10.81 5.23
CA GLY A 244 7.23 9.53 4.55
C GLY A 244 8.00 9.49 3.22
N SER A 245 8.00 10.59 2.44
CA SER A 245 8.78 10.67 1.20
C SER A 245 10.29 10.64 1.46
N LEU A 246 10.75 11.27 2.55
CA LEU A 246 12.16 11.21 2.96
C LEU A 246 12.55 9.80 3.40
N ILE A 247 11.74 9.14 4.24
CA ILE A 247 11.99 7.78 4.72
C ILE A 247 11.94 6.77 3.56
N ALA A 248 10.98 6.92 2.64
CA ALA A 248 10.82 6.03 1.50
C ALA A 248 11.85 6.27 0.38
N GLY A 249 12.64 7.34 0.45
CA GLY A 249 13.62 7.68 -0.58
C GLY A 249 12.98 8.03 -1.93
N VAL A 250 11.85 8.74 -1.91
CA VAL A 250 11.16 9.16 -3.14
C VAL A 250 12.07 10.12 -3.93
N PRO A 251 12.29 9.91 -5.25
CA PRO A 251 13.11 10.83 -6.05
C PRO A 251 12.45 12.20 -6.16
N ASN A 252 13.27 13.26 -6.00
CA ASN A 252 12.85 14.66 -6.08
C ASN A 252 11.59 14.97 -5.23
N PRO A 253 11.61 14.73 -3.91
CA PRO A 253 10.43 14.88 -3.06
C PRO A 253 9.95 16.32 -2.93
N PHE A 254 10.82 17.31 -3.20
CA PHE A 254 10.55 18.74 -3.08
C PHE A 254 10.40 19.47 -4.44
N ASP A 255 10.13 18.73 -5.54
CA ASP A 255 9.75 19.35 -6.80
C ASP A 255 8.47 20.20 -6.61
N PRO A 256 8.51 21.52 -6.87
CA PRO A 256 7.38 22.42 -6.61
C PRO A 256 6.10 22.00 -7.33
N MET A 257 6.20 21.49 -8.57
CA MET A 257 5.04 21.06 -9.32
C MET A 257 4.45 19.76 -8.78
N LYS A 258 5.30 18.83 -8.33
CA LYS A 258 4.89 17.60 -7.62
C LYS A 258 4.22 17.93 -6.30
N LEU A 259 4.80 18.84 -5.52
CA LEU A 259 4.24 19.32 -4.25
C LEU A 259 2.87 19.98 -4.44
N LEU A 260 2.70 20.82 -5.47
CA LEU A 260 1.41 21.43 -5.78
C LEU A 260 0.35 20.38 -6.11
N ARG A 261 0.67 19.38 -6.92
CA ARG A 261 -0.26 18.29 -7.25
C ARG A 261 -0.62 17.49 -6.01
N LEU A 262 0.36 17.12 -5.19
CA LEU A 262 0.13 16.39 -3.93
C LEU A 262 -0.70 17.21 -2.95
N PHE A 263 -0.45 18.50 -2.83
CA PHE A 263 -1.25 19.40 -2.00
C PHE A 263 -2.73 19.42 -2.42
N VAL A 264 -3.00 19.52 -3.73
CA VAL A 264 -4.38 19.46 -4.25
C VAL A 264 -5.03 18.11 -3.91
N VAL A 265 -4.32 16.99 -4.14
CA VAL A 265 -4.84 15.66 -3.80
C VAL A 265 -5.13 15.55 -2.30
N ILE A 266 -4.22 16.03 -1.43
CA ILE A 266 -4.42 16.05 0.03
C ILE A 266 -5.67 16.85 0.39
N CYS A 267 -5.84 18.05 -0.15
CA CYS A 267 -6.98 18.92 0.16
C CYS A 267 -8.31 18.27 -0.25
N VAL A 268 -8.38 17.70 -1.44
CA VAL A 268 -9.59 17.05 -1.96
C VAL A 268 -9.89 15.79 -1.15
N THR A 269 -8.90 14.96 -0.88
CA THR A 269 -9.04 13.75 -0.05
C THR A 269 -9.49 14.10 1.36
N ALA A 270 -8.86 15.09 2.01
CA ALA A 270 -9.24 15.53 3.36
C ALA A 270 -10.69 16.00 3.41
N THR A 271 -11.12 16.80 2.44
CA THR A 271 -12.51 17.29 2.35
C THR A 271 -13.50 16.15 2.15
N ALA A 272 -13.20 15.18 1.29
CA ALA A 272 -14.04 14.03 1.05
C ALA A 272 -14.20 13.15 2.31
N LEU A 273 -13.09 12.86 3.00
CA LEU A 273 -13.13 12.02 4.20
C LEU A 273 -13.78 12.72 5.40
N VAL A 274 -13.57 14.04 5.57
CA VAL A 274 -14.23 14.82 6.62
C VAL A 274 -15.74 14.85 6.39
N SER A 275 -16.19 15.08 5.16
CA SER A 275 -17.61 15.10 4.80
C SER A 275 -18.27 13.75 5.05
N MET A 276 -17.59 12.66 4.68
CA MET A 276 -18.03 11.30 4.96
C MET A 276 -18.18 11.06 6.46
N MET A 277 -17.16 11.43 7.24
CA MET A 277 -17.18 11.26 8.68
C MET A 277 -18.28 12.07 9.34
N PHE A 278 -18.49 13.31 8.90
CA PHE A 278 -19.54 14.15 9.44
C PHE A 278 -20.93 13.53 9.14
N LEU A 279 -21.14 12.98 7.95
CA LEU A 279 -22.37 12.25 7.60
C LEU A 279 -22.61 11.07 8.55
N LEU A 280 -21.59 10.28 8.83
CA LEU A 280 -21.69 9.14 9.76
C LEU A 280 -22.00 9.57 11.20
N MET A 281 -21.40 10.66 11.66
CA MET A 281 -21.49 11.13 13.04
C MET A 281 -22.72 11.98 13.34
N VAL A 282 -23.38 12.54 12.32
CA VAL A 282 -24.45 13.54 12.50
C VAL A 282 -25.62 13.07 13.35
N ARG A 283 -25.92 11.78 13.37
CA ARG A 283 -27.01 11.19 14.16
C ARG A 283 -26.54 10.37 15.35
N MET A 284 -25.24 10.23 15.57
CA MET A 284 -24.71 9.49 16.71
C MET A 284 -24.84 10.29 18.00
N THR A 285 -25.20 9.62 19.07
CA THR A 285 -25.30 10.18 20.42
C THR A 285 -24.33 9.52 21.38
N ASP A 286 -24.01 8.25 21.17
CA ASP A 286 -23.10 7.47 22.00
C ASP A 286 -21.64 7.72 21.59
N PRO A 287 -20.78 8.18 22.53
CA PRO A 287 -19.36 8.43 22.27
C PRO A 287 -18.52 7.17 22.01
N LEU A 288 -19.03 5.97 22.30
CA LEU A 288 -18.33 4.71 22.03
C LEU A 288 -18.48 4.26 20.58
N LEU A 289 -19.60 4.58 19.92
CA LEU A 289 -19.86 4.17 18.54
C LEU A 289 -18.80 4.67 17.54
N PRO A 290 -18.35 5.94 17.56
CA PRO A 290 -17.30 6.40 16.67
C PRO A 290 -15.98 5.63 16.84
N ARG A 291 -15.64 5.25 18.08
CA ARG A 291 -14.42 4.49 18.36
C ARG A 291 -14.49 3.06 17.80
N ALA A 292 -15.66 2.40 17.94
CA ALA A 292 -15.90 1.08 17.35
C ALA A 292 -15.89 1.13 15.82
N LEU A 293 -16.57 2.11 15.22
CA LEU A 293 -16.61 2.33 13.78
C LEU A 293 -15.24 2.61 13.18
N PHE A 294 -14.35 3.26 13.92
CA PHE A 294 -13.00 3.53 13.44
C PHE A 294 -12.28 2.27 12.98
N GLY A 295 -12.26 1.21 13.81
CA GLY A 295 -11.61 -0.04 13.46
C GLY A 295 -12.23 -0.74 12.25
N VAL A 296 -13.56 -0.75 12.18
CA VAL A 296 -14.31 -1.36 11.07
C VAL A 296 -14.08 -0.59 9.77
N LEU A 297 -14.25 0.74 9.80
CA LEU A 297 -14.05 1.59 8.61
C LEU A 297 -12.61 1.58 8.13
N ASN A 298 -11.65 1.57 9.06
CA ASN A 298 -10.25 1.46 8.69
C ASN A 298 -9.98 0.19 7.88
N THR A 299 -10.46 -0.95 8.35
CA THR A 299 -10.28 -2.21 7.65
C THR A 299 -11.03 -2.23 6.31
N LEU A 300 -12.29 -1.81 6.32
CA LEU A 300 -13.18 -1.87 5.16
C LEU A 300 -12.76 -0.92 4.03
N LEU A 301 -12.19 0.25 4.35
CA LEU A 301 -11.77 1.24 3.34
C LEU A 301 -10.29 1.06 2.97
N TYR A 302 -9.41 0.76 3.92
CA TYR A 302 -7.97 0.72 3.65
C TYR A 302 -7.54 -0.47 2.79
N PHE A 303 -8.03 -1.68 3.09
CA PHE A 303 -7.60 -2.87 2.36
C PHE A 303 -8.10 -2.93 0.91
N PRO A 304 -9.38 -2.64 0.60
CA PRO A 304 -9.86 -2.66 -0.79
C PRO A 304 -9.30 -1.54 -1.65
N SER A 305 -8.81 -0.44 -1.05
CA SER A 305 -8.34 0.74 -1.77
C SER A 305 -7.14 0.51 -2.68
N GLY A 306 -6.48 -0.64 -2.59
CA GLY A 306 -5.24 -0.90 -3.31
C GLY A 306 -4.00 -0.30 -2.63
N ALA A 307 -4.11 0.15 -1.37
CA ALA A 307 -3.00 0.75 -0.61
C ALA A 307 -1.86 -0.25 -0.38
N VAL A 308 -2.19 -1.47 0.02
CA VAL A 308 -1.23 -2.52 0.39
C VAL A 308 -0.98 -3.49 -0.76
N TYR A 309 -2.02 -3.84 -1.51
CA TYR A 309 -1.95 -4.85 -2.57
C TYR A 309 -2.70 -4.37 -3.83
N PRO A 310 -2.23 -4.71 -5.04
CA PRO A 310 -2.87 -4.28 -6.28
C PRO A 310 -4.32 -4.79 -6.41
N GLN A 311 -5.25 -3.89 -6.75
CA GLN A 311 -6.68 -4.21 -6.89
C GLN A 311 -6.97 -5.23 -7.99
N GLN A 312 -6.11 -5.34 -9.00
CA GLN A 312 -6.24 -6.29 -10.10
C GLN A 312 -6.24 -7.75 -9.62
N ALA A 313 -5.56 -8.01 -8.51
CA ALA A 313 -5.50 -9.35 -7.89
C ALA A 313 -6.68 -9.67 -6.95
N PHE A 314 -7.60 -8.71 -6.74
CA PHE A 314 -8.75 -8.91 -5.86
C PHE A 314 -9.85 -9.74 -6.52
N PRO A 315 -10.59 -10.57 -5.76
CA PRO A 315 -11.80 -11.21 -6.24
C PRO A 315 -12.88 -10.17 -6.59
N GLY A 316 -13.82 -10.56 -7.45
CA GLY A 316 -14.83 -9.63 -8.01
C GLY A 316 -15.64 -8.87 -6.97
N TRP A 317 -16.04 -9.52 -5.87
CA TRP A 317 -16.81 -8.90 -4.80
C TRP A 317 -16.01 -7.79 -4.08
N LEU A 318 -14.70 -7.99 -3.87
CA LEU A 318 -13.84 -7.00 -3.22
C LEU A 318 -13.56 -5.81 -4.13
N ARG A 319 -13.43 -6.05 -5.45
CA ARG A 319 -13.33 -4.98 -6.45
C ARG A 319 -14.61 -4.12 -6.51
N ALA A 320 -15.78 -4.72 -6.34
CA ALA A 320 -17.02 -3.97 -6.27
C ALA A 320 -17.08 -3.01 -5.06
N ILE A 321 -16.57 -3.43 -3.90
CA ILE A 321 -16.41 -2.55 -2.73
C ILE A 321 -15.42 -1.43 -3.04
N ALA A 322 -14.28 -1.73 -3.66
CA ALA A 322 -13.26 -0.75 -4.00
C ALA A 322 -13.78 0.38 -4.91
N VAL A 323 -14.72 0.10 -5.81
CA VAL A 323 -15.32 1.13 -6.69
C VAL A 323 -16.11 2.17 -5.88
N ALA A 324 -16.77 1.78 -4.79
CA ALA A 324 -17.53 2.69 -3.94
C ALA A 324 -16.67 3.41 -2.88
N ASP A 325 -15.42 2.97 -2.70
CA ASP A 325 -14.53 3.41 -1.65
C ASP A 325 -13.77 4.69 -2.04
N PRO A 326 -13.91 5.82 -1.33
CA PRO A 326 -13.17 7.04 -1.59
C PRO A 326 -11.66 6.89 -1.43
N PHE A 327 -11.18 5.96 -0.58
CA PHE A 327 -9.75 5.68 -0.45
C PHE A 327 -9.14 5.19 -1.75
N THR A 328 -9.86 4.42 -2.54
CA THR A 328 -9.42 3.91 -3.85
C THR A 328 -8.93 5.03 -4.75
N TYR A 329 -9.75 6.04 -4.93
CA TYR A 329 -9.44 7.19 -5.79
C TYR A 329 -8.31 8.05 -5.20
N ALA A 330 -8.31 8.25 -3.87
CA ALA A 330 -7.24 8.95 -3.21
C ALA A 330 -5.88 8.23 -3.37
N VAL A 331 -5.82 6.92 -3.08
CA VAL A 331 -4.61 6.11 -3.22
C VAL A 331 -4.14 6.07 -4.67
N HIS A 332 -5.06 5.94 -5.65
CA HIS A 332 -4.72 5.96 -7.06
C HIS A 332 -4.12 7.30 -7.48
N ALA A 333 -4.71 8.43 -7.08
CA ALA A 333 -4.19 9.77 -7.35
C ALA A 333 -2.80 9.96 -6.74
N PHE A 334 -2.58 9.58 -5.47
CA PHE A 334 -1.27 9.66 -4.83
C PHE A 334 -0.23 8.76 -5.52
N LYS A 335 -0.57 7.51 -5.87
CA LYS A 335 0.32 6.61 -6.62
C LYS A 335 0.73 7.21 -7.97
N SER A 336 -0.22 7.77 -8.69
CA SER A 336 0.03 8.39 -10.00
C SER A 336 1.01 9.57 -9.89
N VAL A 337 0.89 10.41 -8.86
CA VAL A 337 1.81 11.54 -8.67
C VAL A 337 3.15 11.10 -8.07
N ILE A 338 3.15 10.26 -7.03
CA ILE A 338 4.37 9.90 -6.29
C ILE A 338 5.26 8.97 -7.12
N LEU A 339 4.68 7.90 -7.69
CA LEU A 339 5.44 6.83 -8.35
C LEU A 339 5.69 7.11 -9.83
N LYS A 340 4.72 7.73 -10.52
CA LYS A 340 4.78 7.95 -11.98
C LYS A 340 5.04 9.41 -12.36
N ASN A 341 5.01 10.33 -11.39
CA ASN A 341 5.12 11.78 -11.59
C ASN A 341 4.16 12.33 -12.67
N THR A 342 2.93 11.80 -12.73
CA THR A 342 1.93 12.19 -13.72
C THR A 342 1.36 13.59 -13.47
N GLY A 343 0.84 14.22 -14.52
CA GLY A 343 0.16 15.53 -14.45
C GLY A 343 -1.29 15.44 -13.98
N PHE A 344 -1.94 16.60 -13.85
CA PHE A 344 -3.37 16.69 -13.44
C PHE A 344 -4.32 15.93 -14.38
N GLY A 345 -3.99 15.77 -15.66
CA GLY A 345 -4.81 15.01 -16.61
C GLY A 345 -5.01 13.55 -16.20
N ALA A 346 -3.98 12.91 -15.63
CA ALA A 346 -4.06 11.51 -15.22
C ALA A 346 -4.87 11.29 -13.93
N ILE A 347 -4.92 12.29 -13.04
CA ILE A 347 -5.62 12.21 -11.75
C ILE A 347 -6.97 12.96 -11.74
N GLY A 348 -7.35 13.58 -12.87
CA GLY A 348 -8.53 14.43 -12.97
C GLY A 348 -9.83 13.69 -12.64
N ILE A 349 -9.95 12.44 -13.07
CA ILE A 349 -11.13 11.60 -12.78
C ILE A 349 -11.20 11.27 -11.28
N ASP A 350 -10.08 10.92 -10.66
CA ASP A 350 -10.02 10.63 -9.22
C ASP A 350 -10.45 11.84 -8.39
N LEU A 351 -9.92 13.02 -8.74
CA LEU A 351 -10.27 14.27 -8.08
C LEU A 351 -11.75 14.62 -8.26
N LEU A 352 -12.29 14.41 -9.47
CA LEU A 352 -13.71 14.65 -9.77
C LEU A 352 -14.60 13.76 -8.91
N ILE A 353 -14.29 12.46 -8.83
CA ILE A 353 -15.08 11.50 -8.03
C ILE A 353 -15.01 11.88 -6.55
N LEU A 354 -13.85 12.23 -6.02
CA LEU A 354 -13.70 12.66 -4.63
C LEU A 354 -14.47 13.96 -4.32
N VAL A 355 -14.47 14.92 -5.23
CA VAL A 355 -15.24 16.17 -5.10
C VAL A 355 -16.74 15.89 -5.14
N LEU A 356 -17.22 15.06 -6.06
CA LEU A 356 -18.63 14.66 -6.14
C LEU A 356 -19.05 13.88 -4.89
N PHE A 357 -18.21 12.96 -4.42
CA PHE A 357 -18.44 12.22 -3.18
C PHE A 357 -18.55 13.18 -1.98
N SER A 358 -17.65 14.16 -1.88
CA SER A 358 -17.69 15.18 -0.84
C SER A 358 -18.98 16.02 -0.90
N ALA A 359 -19.38 16.44 -2.09
CA ALA A 359 -20.61 17.23 -2.28
C ALA A 359 -21.86 16.44 -1.88
N VAL A 360 -21.94 15.17 -2.27
CA VAL A 360 -23.07 14.28 -1.94
C VAL A 360 -23.13 14.04 -0.42
N THR A 361 -22.00 13.65 0.20
CA THR A 361 -21.95 13.36 1.65
C THR A 361 -22.21 14.61 2.48
N MET A 362 -21.69 15.77 2.07
CA MET A 362 -21.93 17.05 2.76
C MET A 362 -23.39 17.47 2.66
N THR A 363 -24.00 17.33 1.49
CA THR A 363 -25.43 17.64 1.29
C THR A 363 -26.30 16.70 2.12
N ALA A 364 -26.04 15.41 2.08
CA ALA A 364 -26.74 14.42 2.88
C ALA A 364 -26.60 14.70 4.39
N ALA A 365 -25.40 15.02 4.85
CA ALA A 365 -25.14 15.38 6.25
C ALA A 365 -25.94 16.62 6.67
N THR A 366 -26.01 17.64 5.81
CA THR A 366 -26.76 18.87 6.07
C THR A 366 -28.26 18.61 6.18
N LEU A 367 -28.82 17.78 5.30
CA LEU A 367 -30.23 17.40 5.32
C LEU A 367 -30.58 16.54 6.54
N LEU A 368 -29.67 15.66 6.95
CA LEU A 368 -29.87 14.76 8.09
C LEU A 368 -29.61 15.43 9.45
N PHE A 369 -28.95 16.59 9.45
CA PHE A 369 -28.61 17.30 10.68
C PHE A 369 -29.86 17.83 11.37
N ARG A 370 -30.16 17.32 12.56
CA ARG A 370 -31.24 17.81 13.41
C ARG A 370 -30.66 18.70 14.52
N ARG A 371 -31.14 19.93 14.61
CA ARG A 371 -30.87 20.82 15.76
C ARG A 371 -31.88 20.48 16.83
N THR A 372 -31.67 19.37 17.55
CA THR A 372 -32.48 18.99 18.71
C THR A 372 -31.69 19.19 19.97
N LEU A 373 -32.36 19.73 21.00
CA LEU A 373 -31.91 19.71 22.38
C LEU A 373 -31.74 18.28 22.88
#